data_e20661bbae15e9450e3ed06b9d508a28
#
_entry.id   e20661bbae15e9450e3ed06b9d508a28
#
_cell.length_a   1.000
_cell.length_b   1.000
_cell.length_c   1.000
_cell.angle_alpha   90.00
_cell.angle_beta   90.00
_cell.angle_gamma   90.00
#
_symmetry.space_group_name_H-M   'P 1'
#
loop_
_entity.id
_entity.type
_entity.pdbx_description
1 polymer ?
#
loop_
_entity_poly.entity_id
_entity_poly.type
_entity_poly.pdbx_seq_one_letter_code
_entity_poly.pdbx_strand_id
1 'polypeptide(L)'
;MGGVLSQWGQGGRFERTPAWARPGRFSCFPAAREVAVPPAPVPSPFHSKDGPEGERLPLALRQADAAPLQKVVENNSGTPSFSIRRSFTIDDFEIGRPLGKGKFGNVYLAREKKSRFIVALKVLFKSQIEKEGVEHQLRREIEIQAHLQHPNILRLYNYFYDRRRIYLILEYAPRGELYKELQKSRTFDEQRTATIMEELADALIYCHGKKVIHRDIKPENLLLGLQGELKIADFGWSVHAPSLRRKTMCGTLDYLPPEMIEGRTHNEKVDLWCIGVLCYELLVGNPPFESVSHNETYRRIVKVDLKFPPSMPAGAQDLISKLLKHNPSERLPLAQVSAHPWVRAHSRRVLPPSALQSVP
;
A
#
# COMPACT_ATOMS: atom_id res chain seq x y z
N MET A 1 10.42 -14.02 -55.68
CA MET A 1 10.64 -12.59 -55.87
C MET A 1 10.26 -11.95 -54.58
N GLY A 2 11.15 -11.65 -53.76
CA GLY A 2 11.93 -10.49 -53.55
C GLY A 2 11.30 -9.74 -52.37
N GLY A 3 11.78 -9.74 -51.24
CA GLY A 3 12.95 -9.17 -50.60
C GLY A 3 12.52 -7.86 -49.94
N VAL A 4 12.70 -7.70 -48.67
CA VAL A 4 13.58 -6.69 -48.07
C VAL A 4 13.54 -6.82 -46.54
N LEU A 5 14.69 -7.17 -46.02
CA LEU A 5 15.12 -6.99 -44.62
C LEU A 5 15.31 -5.47 -44.38
N SER A 6 14.89 -4.95 -43.26
CA SER A 6 15.54 -3.79 -42.66
C SER A 6 15.75 -3.99 -41.16
N GLN A 7 17.04 -4.04 -40.82
CA GLN A 7 17.63 -3.92 -39.52
C GLN A 7 17.20 -2.66 -38.78
N TRP A 8 16.90 -2.76 -37.52
CA TRP A 8 17.17 -1.71 -36.54
C TRP A 8 17.86 -2.33 -35.34
N GLY A 9 19.19 -2.25 -35.37
CA GLY A 9 20.00 -2.35 -34.18
C GLY A 9 20.18 -0.96 -33.59
N GLN A 10 20.13 -0.89 -32.27
CA GLN A 10 20.80 0.03 -31.37
C GLN A 10 20.27 -0.27 -29.97
N GLY A 11 21.02 -0.85 -29.00
CA GLY A 11 22.15 -0.21 -28.39
C GLY A 11 21.67 0.69 -27.24
N GLY A 12 20.74 0.20 -26.36
CA GLY A 12 20.44 0.84 -25.09
C GLY A 12 21.35 0.23 -24.00
N ARG A 13 22.24 1.03 -23.42
CA ARG A 13 23.02 0.64 -22.25
C ARG A 13 22.09 0.31 -21.10
N PHE A 14 22.02 -0.96 -20.73
CA PHE A 14 21.44 -1.39 -19.47
C PHE A 14 22.36 -0.92 -18.35
N GLU A 15 21.95 0.07 -17.59
CA GLU A 15 22.54 0.38 -16.29
C GLU A 15 22.47 -0.86 -15.41
N ARG A 16 23.64 -1.33 -14.96
CA ARG A 16 23.72 -2.54 -14.13
C ARG A 16 23.16 -2.23 -12.75
N THR A 17 22.00 -2.81 -12.44
CA THR A 17 21.43 -2.80 -11.10
C THR A 17 22.43 -3.40 -10.11
N PRO A 18 22.66 -2.81 -8.92
CA PRO A 18 23.52 -3.36 -7.89
C PRO A 18 23.16 -4.81 -7.59
N ALA A 19 24.15 -5.66 -7.30
CA ALA A 19 23.95 -7.10 -7.12
C ALA A 19 22.90 -7.46 -6.06
N TRP A 20 22.77 -6.67 -5.00
CA TRP A 20 21.77 -6.83 -3.94
C TRP A 20 20.33 -6.44 -4.36
N ALA A 21 20.16 -5.70 -5.45
CA ALA A 21 18.87 -5.24 -5.96
C ALA A 21 18.27 -6.13 -7.07
N ARG A 22 18.90 -7.26 -7.41
CA ARG A 22 18.42 -8.20 -8.43
C ARG A 22 17.41 -9.17 -7.83
N PRO A 23 16.31 -9.51 -8.52
CA PRO A 23 15.41 -10.55 -8.06
C PRO A 23 16.07 -11.92 -8.17
N GLY A 24 16.18 -12.66 -7.08
CA GLY A 24 16.61 -14.05 -7.07
C GLY A 24 17.70 -14.37 -6.04
N ARG A 25 17.35 -15.21 -5.08
CA ARG A 25 18.16 -15.85 -4.04
C ARG A 25 18.61 -14.98 -2.88
N PHE A 26 17.78 -14.95 -1.85
CA PHE A 26 18.25 -14.72 -0.48
C PHE A 26 18.71 -16.06 0.10
N SER A 27 20.00 -16.39 -0.09
CA SER A 27 20.67 -17.37 0.76
C SER A 27 21.39 -16.64 1.87
N CYS A 28 21.42 -17.21 3.06
CA CYS A 28 22.16 -16.70 4.23
C CYS A 28 23.57 -16.29 3.85
N PHE A 29 23.95 -15.05 4.18
CA PHE A 29 25.23 -14.49 3.82
C PHE A 29 26.36 -15.00 4.73
N PRO A 30 27.48 -15.51 4.20
CA PRO A 30 28.74 -15.50 4.89
C PRO A 30 29.39 -14.11 4.77
N ALA A 31 30.19 -13.72 5.77
CA ALA A 31 30.88 -12.44 5.86
C ALA A 31 31.67 -12.09 4.59
N ALA A 32 31.39 -10.91 4.03
CA ALA A 32 31.99 -10.46 2.78
C ALA A 32 33.37 -9.83 3.00
N ARG A 33 34.31 -10.23 2.15
CA ARG A 33 35.57 -9.51 1.90
C ARG A 33 35.28 -8.26 1.06
N GLU A 34 35.89 -7.15 1.44
CA GLU A 34 35.87 -5.88 0.70
C GLU A 34 36.42 -6.04 -0.72
N VAL A 35 35.60 -5.63 -1.72
CA VAL A 35 36.07 -5.33 -3.07
C VAL A 35 35.60 -3.91 -3.39
N ALA A 36 36.53 -3.02 -3.60
CA ALA A 36 36.31 -1.63 -3.97
C ALA A 36 35.60 -1.54 -5.33
N VAL A 37 34.49 -0.81 -5.40
CA VAL A 37 33.76 -0.48 -6.63
C VAL A 37 33.82 1.03 -6.81
N PRO A 38 34.23 1.53 -8.00
CA PRO A 38 34.32 2.99 -8.26
C PRO A 38 32.91 3.62 -8.26
N PRO A 39 32.78 4.91 -7.89
CA PRO A 39 31.50 5.59 -7.80
C PRO A 39 30.89 5.82 -9.19
N ALA A 40 29.59 5.59 -9.28
CA ALA A 40 28.79 5.91 -10.46
C ALA A 40 28.68 7.44 -10.63
N PRO A 41 28.69 7.96 -11.87
CA PRO A 41 28.63 9.39 -12.13
C PRO A 41 27.31 10.00 -11.67
N VAL A 42 27.43 11.04 -10.87
CA VAL A 42 26.31 11.91 -10.44
C VAL A 42 25.91 12.77 -11.64
N PRO A 43 24.63 12.90 -11.99
CA PRO A 43 24.21 13.87 -13.00
C PRO A 43 24.53 15.28 -12.49
N SER A 44 25.27 16.05 -13.31
CA SER A 44 25.66 17.42 -13.05
C SER A 44 24.45 18.33 -12.83
N PRO A 45 24.59 19.35 -11.96
CA PRO A 45 23.54 20.32 -11.73
C PRO A 45 23.44 21.27 -12.95
N PHE A 46 22.24 21.41 -13.49
CA PHE A 46 21.97 22.48 -14.45
C PHE A 46 22.17 23.83 -13.76
N HIS A 47 23.06 24.62 -14.33
CA HIS A 47 23.19 26.04 -14.05
C HIS A 47 21.97 26.77 -14.58
N SER A 48 21.22 27.42 -13.71
CA SER A 48 20.38 28.55 -14.07
C SER A 48 20.77 29.76 -13.22
N LYS A 49 21.04 30.83 -13.93
CA LYS A 49 21.40 32.13 -13.42
C LYS A 49 20.18 32.84 -12.80
N ASP A 50 20.48 33.57 -11.75
CA ASP A 50 19.98 34.87 -11.32
C ASP A 50 18.49 35.10 -10.98
N GLY A 51 18.31 35.57 -9.74
CA GLY A 51 17.31 36.51 -9.31
C GLY A 51 16.82 36.34 -7.87
N PRO A 52 16.94 37.35 -7.03
CA PRO A 52 16.55 37.28 -5.63
C PRO A 52 15.08 37.69 -5.46
N GLU A 53 14.21 36.75 -5.19
CA GLU A 53 12.93 37.06 -4.53
C GLU A 53 12.60 35.91 -3.59
N GLY A 54 12.51 36.30 -2.31
CA GLY A 54 12.20 35.40 -1.21
C GLY A 54 10.74 34.99 -1.22
N GLU A 55 10.44 33.88 -1.86
CA GLU A 55 9.16 33.20 -1.70
C GLU A 55 9.08 32.57 -0.31
N ARG A 56 8.22 33.13 0.50
CA ARG A 56 7.86 32.61 1.82
C ARG A 56 7.06 31.33 1.61
N LEU A 57 7.63 30.18 2.01
CA LEU A 57 6.92 28.92 2.13
C LEU A 57 5.63 29.09 2.95
N PRO A 58 4.52 28.44 2.56
CA PRO A 58 3.29 28.45 3.33
C PRO A 58 3.52 28.01 4.78
N LEU A 59 2.86 28.68 5.72
CA LEU A 59 3.02 28.47 7.18
C LEU A 59 2.82 26.99 7.59
N ALA A 60 1.98 26.26 6.86
CA ALA A 60 1.67 24.86 7.11
C ALA A 60 2.87 23.90 7.00
N LEU A 61 3.88 24.22 6.17
CA LEU A 61 5.10 23.43 6.03
C LEU A 61 6.21 23.89 6.99
N ARG A 62 6.13 25.14 7.51
CA ARG A 62 7.09 25.65 8.50
C ARG A 62 6.85 25.13 9.92
N GLN A 63 5.62 24.78 10.27
CA GLN A 63 5.28 24.24 11.60
C GLN A 63 5.62 22.77 11.78
N ALA A 64 6.14 22.09 10.77
CA ALA A 64 6.69 20.74 10.89
C ALA A 64 7.99 20.69 11.71
N ASP A 65 8.65 21.84 11.92
CA ASP A 65 9.92 21.92 12.65
C ASP A 65 9.74 21.97 14.17
N ALA A 66 8.52 22.08 14.71
CA ALA A 66 8.30 22.46 16.11
C ALA A 66 7.36 21.57 16.94
N ALA A 67 6.95 20.39 16.50
CA ALA A 67 6.11 19.54 17.35
C ALA A 67 6.75 18.15 17.55
N PRO A 68 7.41 17.90 18.70
CA PRO A 68 7.66 16.54 19.12
C PRO A 68 6.33 15.92 19.58
N LEU A 69 5.91 14.81 18.94
CA LEU A 69 4.93 13.92 19.54
C LEU A 69 5.54 13.30 20.80
N GLN A 70 5.45 14.03 21.91
CA GLN A 70 5.68 13.47 23.24
C GLN A 70 4.46 12.63 23.60
N LYS A 71 4.61 11.31 23.61
CA LYS A 71 3.96 10.45 24.59
C LYS A 71 5.04 9.84 25.46
N VAL A 72 5.13 10.35 26.67
CA VAL A 72 5.79 9.70 27.80
C VAL A 72 5.01 8.43 28.08
N VAL A 73 5.59 7.29 27.81
CA VAL A 73 5.16 6.03 28.40
C VAL A 73 6.00 5.91 29.67
N GLU A 74 5.39 6.19 30.81
CA GLU A 74 5.94 5.84 32.11
C GLU A 74 5.93 4.31 32.25
N ASN A 75 7.07 3.69 32.00
CA ASN A 75 7.35 2.35 32.48
C ASN A 75 8.08 2.48 33.81
N ASN A 76 7.44 1.96 34.86
CA ASN A 76 7.97 1.81 36.22
C ASN A 76 9.11 0.78 36.25
N SER A 77 10.29 1.16 35.80
CA SER A 77 11.58 0.57 36.16
C SER A 77 12.70 1.53 35.77
N GLY A 78 13.33 2.08 36.77
CA GLY A 78 14.20 3.25 36.70
C GLY A 78 15.51 3.05 35.93
N THR A 79 15.44 3.20 34.63
CA THR A 79 16.59 3.56 33.78
C THR A 79 16.09 4.49 32.68
N PRO A 80 16.62 5.71 32.53
CA PRO A 80 16.21 6.60 31.43
C PRO A 80 16.77 6.07 30.11
N SER A 81 15.94 5.37 29.36
CA SER A 81 16.20 5.05 27.97
C SER A 81 16.00 6.32 27.13
N PHE A 82 17.04 7.06 26.87
CA PHE A 82 17.06 8.12 25.87
C PHE A 82 16.93 7.48 24.48
N SER A 83 15.72 7.36 23.98
CA SER A 83 15.45 7.10 22.59
C SER A 83 15.85 8.36 21.79
N ILE A 84 17.10 8.42 21.36
CA ILE A 84 17.58 9.42 20.41
C ILE A 84 16.81 9.14 19.11
N ARG A 85 15.84 10.00 18.76
CA ARG A 85 15.16 9.96 17.46
C ARG A 85 16.23 10.18 16.40
N ARG A 86 16.58 9.12 15.68
CA ARG A 86 17.56 9.19 14.59
C ARG A 86 16.96 10.01 13.46
N SER A 87 17.55 11.16 13.14
CA SER A 87 17.24 11.91 11.93
C SER A 87 17.91 11.21 10.75
N PHE A 88 17.15 10.96 9.70
CA PHE A 88 17.65 10.39 8.44
C PHE A 88 17.84 11.49 7.40
N THR A 89 18.80 11.28 6.51
CA THR A 89 18.99 12.03 5.27
C THR A 89 19.07 11.07 4.09
N ILE A 90 19.00 11.58 2.86
CA ILE A 90 19.11 10.72 1.67
C ILE A 90 20.48 10.03 1.59
N ASP A 91 21.51 10.64 2.16
CA ASP A 91 22.87 10.09 2.17
C ASP A 91 23.02 8.85 3.07
N ASP A 92 22.06 8.59 3.95
CA ASP A 92 22.03 7.36 4.76
C ASP A 92 21.61 6.11 3.94
N PHE A 93 21.19 6.28 2.68
CA PHE A 93 20.65 5.20 1.86
C PHE A 93 21.46 4.96 0.58
N GLU A 94 21.61 3.69 0.24
CA GLU A 94 22.01 3.24 -1.09
C GLU A 94 20.73 2.99 -1.89
N ILE A 95 20.54 3.74 -2.98
CA ILE A 95 19.35 3.66 -3.81
C ILE A 95 19.54 2.59 -4.87
N GLY A 96 18.60 1.66 -4.94
CA GLY A 96 18.55 0.57 -5.91
C GLY A 96 17.59 0.84 -7.07
N ARG A 97 17.02 -0.25 -7.59
CA ARG A 97 16.08 -0.17 -8.72
C ARG A 97 14.75 0.51 -8.34
N PRO A 98 14.06 1.15 -9.30
CA PRO A 98 12.70 1.59 -9.08
C PRO A 98 11.76 0.39 -8.85
N LEU A 99 10.82 0.54 -7.92
CA LEU A 99 9.76 -0.41 -7.63
C LEU A 99 8.44 -0.01 -8.28
N GLY A 100 8.16 1.30 -8.32
CA GLY A 100 6.95 1.84 -8.90
C GLY A 100 7.00 3.34 -9.09
N LYS A 101 6.04 3.86 -9.86
CA LYS A 101 5.84 5.29 -10.09
C LYS A 101 4.45 5.67 -9.59
N GLY A 102 4.38 6.63 -8.69
CA GLY A 102 3.13 7.19 -8.19
C GLY A 102 2.82 8.58 -8.78
N LYS A 103 1.67 9.13 -8.41
CA LYS A 103 1.22 10.46 -8.86
C LYS A 103 2.20 11.58 -8.45
N PHE A 104 2.74 11.51 -7.24
CA PHE A 104 3.57 12.57 -6.65
C PHE A 104 5.06 12.23 -6.58
N GLY A 105 5.49 11.10 -7.15
CA GLY A 105 6.89 10.69 -7.13
C GLY A 105 7.10 9.22 -7.42
N ASN A 106 8.22 8.67 -6.98
CA ASN A 106 8.64 7.32 -7.30
C ASN A 106 8.97 6.53 -6.03
N VAL A 107 8.88 5.21 -6.13
CA VAL A 107 9.31 4.29 -5.07
C VAL A 107 10.54 3.53 -5.53
N TYR A 108 11.57 3.47 -4.69
CA TYR A 108 12.82 2.78 -4.96
C TYR A 108 13.09 1.70 -3.92
N LEU A 109 13.68 0.61 -4.35
CA LEU A 109 14.36 -0.29 -3.43
C LEU A 109 15.57 0.45 -2.86
N ALA A 110 15.76 0.45 -1.56
CA ALA A 110 16.88 1.11 -0.92
C ALA A 110 17.43 0.26 0.23
N ARG A 111 18.69 0.53 0.60
CA ARG A 111 19.36 -0.10 1.73
C ARG A 111 19.91 0.98 2.66
N GLU A 112 19.53 0.95 3.92
CA GLU A 112 20.12 1.83 4.93
C GLU A 112 21.57 1.39 5.16
N LYS A 113 22.52 2.34 5.03
CA LYS A 113 23.96 2.04 4.96
C LYS A 113 24.54 1.43 6.23
N LYS A 114 24.12 1.89 7.41
CA LYS A 114 24.65 1.44 8.71
C LYS A 114 24.13 0.07 9.10
N SER A 115 22.81 -0.11 9.07
CA SER A 115 22.18 -1.37 9.47
C SER A 115 22.12 -2.40 8.34
N ARG A 116 22.36 -1.99 7.10
CA ARG A 116 22.18 -2.81 5.88
C ARG A 116 20.73 -3.23 5.65
N PHE A 117 19.78 -2.64 6.36
CA PHE A 117 18.37 -2.97 6.30
C PHE A 117 17.76 -2.54 4.97
N ILE A 118 17.01 -3.45 4.33
CA ILE A 118 16.35 -3.22 3.05
C ILE A 118 14.98 -2.60 3.29
N VAL A 119 14.69 -1.52 2.54
CA VAL A 119 13.45 -0.75 2.64
C VAL A 119 12.91 -0.41 1.24
N ALA A 120 11.64 -0.02 1.18
CA ALA A 120 11.10 0.73 0.05
C ALA A 120 11.14 2.22 0.41
N LEU A 121 11.81 3.02 -0.41
CA LEU A 121 11.90 4.47 -0.21
C LEU A 121 10.97 5.17 -1.19
N LYS A 122 9.86 5.71 -0.69
CA LYS A 122 8.89 6.49 -1.48
C LYS A 122 9.34 7.95 -1.46
N VAL A 123 9.69 8.48 -2.63
CA VAL A 123 10.20 9.84 -2.83
C VAL A 123 9.11 10.68 -3.46
N LEU A 124 8.65 11.71 -2.77
CA LEU A 124 7.54 12.58 -3.18
C LEU A 124 8.08 13.99 -3.44
N PHE A 125 7.62 14.64 -4.52
CA PHE A 125 8.02 15.99 -4.86
C PHE A 125 7.08 17.02 -4.24
N LYS A 126 7.60 17.92 -3.40
CA LYS A 126 6.83 18.97 -2.71
C LYS A 126 6.07 19.85 -3.69
N SER A 127 6.69 20.25 -4.79
CA SER A 127 6.06 21.07 -5.83
C SER A 127 4.82 20.42 -6.46
N GLN A 128 4.80 19.09 -6.61
CA GLN A 128 3.63 18.38 -7.13
C GLN A 128 2.51 18.28 -6.11
N ILE A 129 2.85 18.08 -4.83
CA ILE A 129 1.92 18.04 -3.71
C ILE A 129 1.25 19.39 -3.52
N GLU A 130 2.04 20.48 -3.52
CA GLU A 130 1.58 21.86 -3.43
C GLU A 130 0.66 22.24 -4.61
N LYS A 131 1.06 21.87 -5.84
CA LYS A 131 0.24 22.14 -7.03
C LYS A 131 -1.15 21.51 -6.96
N GLU A 132 -1.26 20.35 -6.34
CA GLU A 132 -2.55 19.63 -6.18
C GLU A 132 -3.29 20.00 -4.89
N GLY A 133 -2.67 20.78 -4.00
CA GLY A 133 -3.26 21.21 -2.73
C GLY A 133 -3.55 20.07 -1.75
N VAL A 134 -2.72 19.00 -1.77
CA VAL A 134 -2.96 17.76 -0.99
C VAL A 134 -2.01 17.57 0.19
N GLU A 135 -1.33 18.63 0.64
CA GLU A 135 -0.37 18.57 1.76
C GLU A 135 -1.02 18.02 3.03
N HIS A 136 -2.23 18.49 3.32
CA HIS A 136 -2.96 18.08 4.51
C HIS A 136 -3.37 16.60 4.46
N GLN A 137 -3.74 16.13 3.27
CA GLN A 137 -4.07 14.72 3.03
C GLN A 137 -2.84 13.83 3.23
N LEU A 138 -1.68 14.22 2.64
CA LEU A 138 -0.43 13.48 2.79
C LEU A 138 0.03 13.41 4.25
N ARG A 139 -0.06 14.51 5.00
CA ARG A 139 0.27 14.53 6.43
C ARG A 139 -0.60 13.52 7.20
N ARG A 140 -1.89 13.48 6.93
CA ARG A 140 -2.82 12.55 7.55
C ARG A 140 -2.49 11.09 7.18
N GLU A 141 -2.16 10.81 5.92
CA GLU A 141 -1.72 9.48 5.47
C GLU A 141 -0.51 9.00 6.25
N ILE A 142 0.51 9.86 6.38
CA ILE A 142 1.72 9.57 7.15
C ILE A 142 1.40 9.32 8.63
N GLU A 143 0.59 10.18 9.25
CA GLU A 143 0.19 10.04 10.65
C GLU A 143 -0.57 8.74 10.90
N ILE A 144 -1.53 8.40 10.06
CA ILE A 144 -2.30 7.15 10.17
C ILE A 144 -1.35 5.95 10.04
N GLN A 145 -0.57 5.87 8.96
CA GLN A 145 0.28 4.71 8.68
C GLN A 145 1.38 4.54 9.72
N ALA A 146 1.94 5.63 10.24
CA ALA A 146 2.97 5.59 11.30
C ALA A 146 2.48 4.94 12.61
N HIS A 147 1.18 5.01 12.89
CA HIS A 147 0.57 4.44 14.10
C HIS A 147 -0.01 3.04 13.91
N LEU A 148 0.00 2.51 12.68
CA LEU A 148 -0.49 1.17 12.38
C LEU A 148 0.67 0.17 12.40
N GLN A 149 0.54 -0.87 13.24
CA GLN A 149 1.52 -1.96 13.39
C GLN A 149 0.78 -3.29 13.40
N HIS A 150 0.76 -3.94 12.23
CA HIS A 150 0.09 -5.21 12.03
C HIS A 150 0.82 -6.00 10.94
N PRO A 151 0.93 -7.35 11.03
CA PRO A 151 1.66 -8.15 10.05
C PRO A 151 1.11 -8.06 8.62
N ASN A 152 -0.16 -7.72 8.44
CA ASN A 152 -0.80 -7.55 7.13
C ASN A 152 -1.04 -6.07 6.77
N ILE A 153 -0.33 -5.15 7.39
CA ILE A 153 -0.31 -3.71 7.02
C ILE A 153 1.13 -3.31 6.74
N LEU A 154 1.37 -2.68 5.59
CA LEU A 154 2.69 -2.19 5.21
C LEU A 154 3.19 -1.17 6.22
N ARG A 155 4.35 -1.46 6.83
CA ARG A 155 4.92 -0.62 7.88
C ARG A 155 5.50 0.66 7.31
N LEU A 156 5.19 1.82 7.92
CA LEU A 156 5.95 3.05 7.78
C LEU A 156 6.93 3.14 8.96
N TYR A 157 8.22 2.97 8.70
CA TYR A 157 9.26 3.00 9.74
C TYR A 157 9.57 4.41 10.19
N ASN A 158 9.74 5.33 9.24
CA ASN A 158 10.05 6.73 9.49
C ASN A 158 9.83 7.57 8.23
N TYR A 159 9.98 8.87 8.34
CA TYR A 159 10.01 9.80 7.22
C TYR A 159 10.97 10.95 7.50
N PHE A 160 11.45 11.58 6.43
CA PHE A 160 12.30 12.77 6.48
C PHE A 160 12.06 13.62 5.22
N TYR A 161 12.61 14.81 5.17
CA TYR A 161 12.45 15.71 4.03
C TYR A 161 13.68 16.56 3.81
N ASP A 162 13.88 16.99 2.56
CA ASP A 162 14.80 18.04 2.15
C ASP A 162 14.01 19.26 1.61
N ARG A 163 14.72 20.18 0.95
CA ARG A 163 14.09 21.38 0.38
C ARG A 163 13.01 21.07 -0.66
N ARG A 164 13.15 19.98 -1.45
CA ARG A 164 12.32 19.67 -2.63
C ARG A 164 11.48 18.42 -2.48
N ARG A 165 11.82 17.53 -1.56
CA ARG A 165 11.25 16.18 -1.48
C ARG A 165 10.86 15.79 -0.07
N ILE A 166 9.91 14.87 0.00
CA ILE A 166 9.54 14.11 1.20
C ILE A 166 9.88 12.66 0.93
N TYR A 167 10.48 11.99 1.90
CA TYR A 167 10.92 10.60 1.82
C TYR A 167 10.20 9.79 2.88
N LEU A 168 9.50 8.73 2.47
CA LEU A 168 8.87 7.77 3.37
C LEU A 168 9.69 6.48 3.35
N ILE A 169 10.15 6.05 4.52
CA ILE A 169 10.88 4.78 4.71
C ILE A 169 9.86 3.70 5.03
N LEU A 170 9.54 2.88 4.05
CA LEU A 170 8.49 1.86 4.11
C LEU A 170 9.09 0.45 4.17
N GLU A 171 8.31 -0.47 4.69
CA GLU A 171 8.55 -1.89 4.55
C GLU A 171 8.68 -2.27 3.07
N TYR A 172 9.61 -3.15 2.75
CA TYR A 172 9.75 -3.69 1.41
C TYR A 172 8.95 -4.99 1.28
N ALA A 173 8.01 -5.03 0.34
CA ALA A 173 7.22 -6.20 -0.01
C ALA A 173 7.78 -6.85 -1.30
N PRO A 174 8.56 -7.95 -1.19
CA PRO A 174 9.37 -8.46 -2.31
C PRO A 174 8.59 -8.98 -3.51
N ARG A 175 7.36 -9.45 -3.29
CA ARG A 175 6.51 -9.99 -4.38
C ARG A 175 5.67 -8.94 -5.08
N GLY A 176 5.74 -7.66 -4.62
CA GLY A 176 5.10 -6.52 -5.28
C GLY A 176 3.58 -6.48 -5.16
N GLU A 177 2.92 -5.89 -6.13
CA GLU A 177 1.48 -5.63 -6.13
C GLU A 177 0.66 -6.89 -6.43
N LEU A 178 -0.41 -7.12 -5.66
CA LEU A 178 -1.39 -8.20 -5.88
C LEU A 178 -2.00 -8.11 -7.28
N TYR A 179 -2.25 -6.90 -7.77
CA TYR A 179 -2.75 -6.65 -9.12
C TYR A 179 -1.87 -7.29 -10.20
N LYS A 180 -0.54 -7.15 -10.11
CA LYS A 180 0.39 -7.74 -11.08
C LYS A 180 0.37 -9.27 -11.04
N GLU A 181 0.22 -9.85 -9.86
CA GLU A 181 0.06 -11.29 -9.71
C GLU A 181 -1.26 -11.78 -10.30
N LEU A 182 -2.37 -11.06 -10.06
CA LEU A 182 -3.68 -11.37 -10.63
C LEU A 182 -3.64 -11.28 -12.17
N GLN A 183 -3.01 -10.25 -12.74
CA GLN A 183 -2.84 -10.13 -14.19
C GLN A 183 -2.10 -11.33 -14.81
N LYS A 184 -1.07 -11.85 -14.14
CA LYS A 184 -0.30 -13.02 -14.62
C LYS A 184 -1.09 -14.32 -14.52
N SER A 185 -1.78 -14.53 -13.40
CA SER A 185 -2.53 -15.75 -13.11
C SER A 185 -3.91 -15.75 -13.72
N ARG A 186 -4.45 -14.58 -14.09
CA ARG A 186 -5.83 -14.27 -14.49
C ARG A 186 -6.83 -14.45 -13.35
N THR A 187 -6.77 -15.53 -12.62
CA THR A 187 -7.60 -15.86 -11.45
C THR A 187 -6.74 -16.50 -10.37
N PHE A 188 -7.22 -16.46 -9.14
CA PHE A 188 -6.65 -17.22 -8.03
C PHE A 188 -7.54 -18.38 -7.67
N ASP A 189 -6.94 -19.43 -7.11
CA ASP A 189 -7.66 -20.57 -6.54
C ASP A 189 -8.35 -20.21 -5.20
N GLU A 190 -9.15 -21.15 -4.70
CA GLU A 190 -9.87 -20.99 -3.45
C GLU A 190 -8.92 -20.79 -2.25
N GLN A 191 -7.82 -21.54 -2.24
CA GLN A 191 -6.85 -21.47 -1.15
C GLN A 191 -6.21 -20.08 -1.04
N ARG A 192 -5.73 -19.55 -2.15
CA ARG A 192 -5.08 -18.23 -2.19
C ARG A 192 -6.08 -17.12 -1.87
N THR A 193 -7.28 -17.19 -2.45
CA THR A 193 -8.34 -16.20 -2.22
C THR A 193 -8.82 -16.22 -0.77
N ALA A 194 -9.11 -17.38 -0.20
CA ALA A 194 -9.52 -17.52 1.19
C ALA A 194 -8.45 -17.02 2.17
N THR A 195 -7.18 -17.30 1.87
CA THR A 195 -6.04 -16.80 2.68
C THR A 195 -5.99 -15.27 2.68
N ILE A 196 -6.12 -14.65 1.51
CA ILE A 196 -6.18 -13.19 1.36
C ILE A 196 -7.37 -12.61 2.13
N MET A 197 -8.53 -13.25 2.07
CA MET A 197 -9.73 -12.79 2.79
C MET A 197 -9.56 -12.84 4.31
N GLU A 198 -8.90 -13.88 4.84
CA GLU A 198 -8.59 -13.97 6.26
C GLU A 198 -7.60 -12.89 6.70
N GLU A 199 -6.52 -12.70 5.95
CA GLU A 199 -5.50 -11.69 6.21
C GLU A 199 -6.06 -10.27 6.18
N LEU A 200 -6.93 -9.97 5.20
CA LEU A 200 -7.63 -8.68 5.10
C LEU A 200 -8.59 -8.46 6.25
N ALA A 201 -9.38 -9.47 6.61
CA ALA A 201 -10.33 -9.35 7.70
C ALA A 201 -9.62 -9.01 9.01
N ASP A 202 -8.51 -9.69 9.30
CA ASP A 202 -7.70 -9.46 10.50
C ASP A 202 -7.08 -8.03 10.52
N ALA A 203 -6.49 -7.61 9.41
CA ALA A 203 -5.93 -6.27 9.28
C ALA A 203 -7.00 -5.16 9.41
N LEU A 204 -8.17 -5.34 8.81
CA LEU A 204 -9.25 -4.37 8.89
C LEU A 204 -9.92 -4.33 10.27
N ILE A 205 -10.01 -5.47 10.98
CA ILE A 205 -10.43 -5.48 12.40
C ILE A 205 -9.49 -4.58 13.23
N TYR A 206 -8.18 -4.72 13.01
CA TYR A 206 -7.19 -3.87 13.67
C TYR A 206 -7.36 -2.39 13.33
N CYS A 207 -7.52 -2.04 12.04
CA CYS A 207 -7.75 -0.66 11.60
C CYS A 207 -9.02 -0.07 12.21
N HIS A 208 -10.15 -0.79 12.12
CA HIS A 208 -11.44 -0.34 12.64
C HIS A 208 -11.42 -0.19 14.16
N GLY A 209 -10.71 -1.06 14.88
CA GLY A 209 -10.47 -0.93 16.31
C GLY A 209 -9.73 0.37 16.69
N LYS A 210 -8.88 0.87 15.79
CA LYS A 210 -8.21 2.17 15.90
C LYS A 210 -9.00 3.33 15.25
N LYS A 211 -10.26 3.11 14.89
CA LYS A 211 -11.11 4.09 14.20
C LYS A 211 -10.57 4.57 12.85
N VAL A 212 -9.80 3.74 12.18
CA VAL A 212 -9.29 3.98 10.82
C VAL A 212 -10.14 3.19 9.82
N ILE A 213 -10.68 3.89 8.83
CA ILE A 213 -11.39 3.32 7.68
C ILE A 213 -10.50 3.49 6.47
N HIS A 214 -10.24 2.42 5.72
CA HIS A 214 -9.31 2.47 4.56
C HIS A 214 -9.95 3.12 3.34
N ARG A 215 -11.13 2.69 2.91
CA ARG A 215 -11.98 3.23 1.84
C ARG A 215 -11.49 3.00 0.41
N ASP A 216 -10.34 2.39 0.19
CA ASP A 216 -9.80 2.11 -1.15
C ASP A 216 -9.07 0.76 -1.21
N ILE A 217 -9.71 -0.28 -0.63
CA ILE A 217 -9.21 -1.66 -0.74
C ILE A 217 -9.45 -2.16 -2.16
N LYS A 218 -8.36 -2.49 -2.86
CA LYS A 218 -8.35 -3.01 -4.24
C LYS A 218 -6.99 -3.64 -4.53
N PRO A 219 -6.83 -4.48 -5.58
CA PRO A 219 -5.60 -5.21 -5.85
C PRO A 219 -4.34 -4.34 -5.99
N GLU A 220 -4.47 -3.10 -6.48
CA GLU A 220 -3.36 -2.16 -6.68
C GLU A 220 -2.79 -1.65 -5.35
N ASN A 221 -3.62 -1.57 -4.31
CA ASN A 221 -3.25 -1.08 -2.98
C ASN A 221 -2.86 -2.20 -2.01
N LEU A 222 -2.72 -3.41 -2.52
CA LEU A 222 -2.34 -4.59 -1.77
C LEU A 222 -1.00 -5.12 -2.29
N LEU A 223 -0.04 -5.29 -1.38
CA LEU A 223 1.27 -5.82 -1.69
C LEU A 223 1.44 -7.22 -1.10
N LEU A 224 2.45 -7.93 -1.56
CA LEU A 224 2.78 -9.30 -1.13
C LEU A 224 4.19 -9.34 -0.54
N GLY A 225 4.29 -9.86 0.66
CA GLY A 225 5.55 -10.10 1.35
C GLY A 225 6.33 -11.29 0.79
N LEU A 226 7.43 -11.62 1.43
CA LEU A 226 8.35 -12.67 0.97
C LEU A 226 7.68 -14.05 0.89
N GLN A 227 6.83 -14.41 1.83
CA GLN A 227 6.10 -15.67 1.89
C GLN A 227 4.75 -15.61 1.16
N GLY A 228 4.41 -14.49 0.52
CA GLY A 228 3.14 -14.26 -0.14
C GLY A 228 2.07 -13.69 0.80
N GLU A 229 2.42 -13.34 2.03
CA GLU A 229 1.52 -12.69 2.98
C GLU A 229 1.10 -11.31 2.48
N LEU A 230 -0.17 -10.98 2.72
CA LEU A 230 -0.77 -9.73 2.30
C LEU A 230 -0.28 -8.55 3.14
N LYS A 231 -0.09 -7.40 2.50
CA LYS A 231 0.24 -6.12 3.12
C LYS A 231 -0.67 -5.04 2.57
N ILE A 232 -1.57 -4.49 3.39
CA ILE A 232 -2.37 -3.32 3.00
C ILE A 232 -1.43 -2.11 2.89
N ALA A 233 -1.42 -1.47 1.74
CA ALA A 233 -0.66 -0.26 1.46
C ALA A 233 -1.59 0.87 1.01
N ASP A 234 -1.04 2.05 0.79
CA ASP A 234 -1.74 3.24 0.32
C ASP A 234 -2.94 3.66 1.17
N PHE A 235 -2.64 4.47 2.19
CA PHE A 235 -3.65 5.06 3.09
C PHE A 235 -4.11 6.46 2.64
N GLY A 236 -3.90 6.82 1.37
CA GLY A 236 -4.20 8.15 0.83
C GLY A 236 -5.67 8.55 0.92
N TRP A 237 -6.60 7.58 0.89
CA TRP A 237 -8.03 7.80 1.10
C TRP A 237 -8.52 7.48 2.51
N SER A 238 -7.64 7.02 3.38
CA SER A 238 -7.99 6.61 4.73
C SER A 238 -8.37 7.79 5.62
N VAL A 239 -9.21 7.53 6.60
CA VAL A 239 -9.62 8.52 7.58
C VAL A 239 -9.55 7.96 8.99
N HIS A 240 -9.02 8.72 9.89
CA HIS A 240 -9.20 8.52 11.32
C HIS A 240 -10.47 9.27 11.73
N ALA A 241 -11.54 8.54 11.98
CA ALA A 241 -12.88 9.10 12.15
C ALA A 241 -13.50 8.63 13.48
N PRO A 242 -13.33 9.36 14.56
CA PRO A 242 -13.93 9.00 15.85
C PRO A 242 -15.43 8.77 15.78
N SER A 243 -16.15 9.54 14.95
CA SER A 243 -17.59 9.38 14.70
C SER A 243 -17.91 8.33 13.61
N LEU A 244 -16.92 7.84 12.87
CA LEU A 244 -17.05 6.88 11.77
C LEU A 244 -18.15 7.23 10.73
N ARG A 245 -18.45 8.52 10.54
CA ARG A 245 -19.48 8.99 9.56
C ARG A 245 -18.88 9.97 8.57
N ARG A 246 -19.09 9.75 7.27
CA ARG A 246 -18.55 10.54 6.16
C ARG A 246 -19.56 10.66 5.01
N LYS A 247 -19.36 11.69 4.15
CA LYS A 247 -20.12 11.90 2.92
C LYS A 247 -19.26 12.05 1.66
N THR A 248 -17.94 11.98 1.79
CA THR A 248 -17.02 12.17 0.67
C THR A 248 -17.04 10.96 -0.25
N MET A 249 -17.29 11.16 -1.54
CA MET A 249 -17.10 10.13 -2.55
C MET A 249 -15.59 9.96 -2.81
N CYS A 250 -15.08 8.75 -2.65
CA CYS A 250 -13.66 8.42 -2.85
C CYS A 250 -13.51 6.93 -3.17
N GLY A 251 -12.39 6.58 -3.80
CA GLY A 251 -12.07 5.22 -4.21
C GLY A 251 -12.19 4.98 -5.72
N THR A 252 -12.03 3.73 -6.13
CA THR A 252 -12.09 3.29 -7.52
C THR A 252 -13.50 2.89 -7.87
N LEU A 253 -13.99 3.26 -9.06
CA LEU A 253 -15.37 3.10 -9.50
C LEU A 253 -15.97 1.72 -9.21
N ASP A 254 -15.30 0.66 -9.64
CA ASP A 254 -15.82 -0.71 -9.52
C ASP A 254 -15.92 -1.21 -8.08
N TYR A 255 -15.24 -0.53 -7.16
CA TYR A 255 -15.18 -0.83 -5.73
C TYR A 255 -16.05 0.08 -4.87
N LEU A 256 -16.72 1.10 -5.47
CA LEU A 256 -17.58 2.02 -4.74
C LEU A 256 -18.83 1.30 -4.21
N PRO A 257 -19.14 1.43 -2.91
CA PRO A 257 -20.37 0.88 -2.36
C PRO A 257 -21.60 1.75 -2.71
N PRO A 258 -22.82 1.17 -2.68
CA PRO A 258 -24.06 1.89 -3.00
C PRO A 258 -24.23 3.20 -2.25
N GLU A 259 -23.95 3.22 -0.95
CA GLU A 259 -24.10 4.41 -0.10
C GLU A 259 -23.20 5.59 -0.51
N MET A 260 -22.02 5.32 -1.10
CA MET A 260 -21.17 6.39 -1.64
C MET A 260 -21.70 6.94 -2.95
N ILE A 261 -22.19 6.05 -3.85
CA ILE A 261 -22.78 6.45 -5.14
C ILE A 261 -24.04 7.26 -4.92
N GLU A 262 -24.88 6.87 -3.96
CA GLU A 262 -26.11 7.55 -3.60
C GLU A 262 -25.90 8.82 -2.73
N GLY A 263 -24.65 9.19 -2.44
CA GLY A 263 -24.30 10.37 -1.63
C GLY A 263 -24.76 10.27 -0.17
N ARG A 264 -25.04 9.06 0.32
CA ARG A 264 -25.41 8.81 1.72
C ARG A 264 -24.20 8.87 2.63
N THR A 265 -24.45 9.06 3.92
CA THR A 265 -23.40 8.94 4.95
C THR A 265 -22.87 7.51 5.00
N HIS A 266 -21.54 7.34 5.04
CA HIS A 266 -20.88 6.04 5.11
C HIS A 266 -19.97 5.93 6.35
N ASN A 267 -19.65 4.70 6.71
CA ASN A 267 -18.82 4.33 7.85
C ASN A 267 -17.86 3.19 7.48
N GLU A 268 -17.34 2.47 8.47
CA GLU A 268 -16.42 1.34 8.29
C GLU A 268 -16.98 0.18 7.42
N LYS A 269 -18.30 0.14 7.21
CA LYS A 269 -18.95 -0.88 6.39
C LYS A 269 -18.61 -0.77 4.90
N VAL A 270 -18.02 0.35 4.47
CA VAL A 270 -17.50 0.49 3.10
C VAL A 270 -16.36 -0.50 2.82
N ASP A 271 -15.50 -0.76 3.80
CA ASP A 271 -14.39 -1.70 3.64
C ASP A 271 -14.91 -3.15 3.47
N LEU A 272 -16.04 -3.49 4.11
CA LEU A 272 -16.71 -4.79 3.93
C LEU A 272 -17.22 -5.00 2.49
N TRP A 273 -17.77 -3.97 1.89
CA TRP A 273 -18.16 -4.00 0.48
C TRP A 273 -16.92 -4.22 -0.42
N CYS A 274 -15.87 -3.44 -0.20
CA CYS A 274 -14.63 -3.54 -0.99
C CYS A 274 -14.03 -4.94 -0.95
N ILE A 275 -13.96 -5.60 0.21
CA ILE A 275 -13.44 -6.98 0.30
C ILE A 275 -14.37 -8.01 -0.37
N GLY A 276 -15.68 -7.74 -0.42
CA GLY A 276 -16.62 -8.57 -1.19
C GLY A 276 -16.38 -8.47 -2.69
N VAL A 277 -16.19 -7.25 -3.21
CA VAL A 277 -15.80 -7.02 -4.62
C VAL A 277 -14.47 -7.69 -4.92
N LEU A 278 -13.48 -7.53 -4.06
CA LEU A 278 -12.17 -8.14 -4.20
C LEU A 278 -12.24 -9.68 -4.24
N CYS A 279 -12.98 -10.29 -3.34
CA CYS A 279 -13.14 -11.75 -3.30
C CYS A 279 -13.68 -12.29 -4.65
N TYR A 280 -14.68 -11.61 -5.22
CA TYR A 280 -15.20 -11.94 -6.53
C TYR A 280 -14.13 -11.79 -7.63
N GLU A 281 -13.44 -10.65 -7.67
CA GLU A 281 -12.41 -10.36 -8.69
C GLU A 281 -11.24 -11.34 -8.63
N LEU A 282 -10.79 -11.74 -7.44
CA LEU A 282 -9.70 -12.71 -7.31
C LEU A 282 -10.07 -14.09 -7.92
N LEU A 283 -11.32 -14.52 -7.76
CA LEU A 283 -11.79 -15.82 -8.27
C LEU A 283 -12.16 -15.78 -9.76
N VAL A 284 -12.65 -14.66 -10.26
CA VAL A 284 -13.20 -14.52 -11.63
C VAL A 284 -12.25 -13.80 -12.58
N GLY A 285 -11.44 -12.87 -12.05
CA GLY A 285 -10.50 -12.06 -12.82
C GLY A 285 -11.00 -10.66 -13.15
N ASN A 286 -12.30 -10.38 -12.96
CA ASN A 286 -12.93 -9.07 -13.19
C ASN A 286 -13.87 -8.73 -12.02
N PRO A 287 -14.08 -7.44 -11.69
CA PRO A 287 -15.03 -7.06 -10.65
C PRO A 287 -16.48 -7.38 -11.03
N PRO A 288 -17.36 -7.60 -10.03
CA PRO A 288 -18.71 -8.15 -10.26
C PRO A 288 -19.65 -7.20 -11.02
N PHE A 289 -19.41 -5.90 -10.97
CA PHE A 289 -20.29 -4.88 -11.52
C PHE A 289 -19.71 -4.16 -12.75
N GLU A 290 -18.52 -4.57 -13.20
CA GLU A 290 -17.85 -3.99 -14.37
C GLU A 290 -18.77 -3.94 -15.60
N SER A 291 -18.73 -2.84 -16.32
CA SER A 291 -19.48 -2.60 -17.53
C SER A 291 -18.81 -1.61 -18.45
N VAL A 292 -19.29 -1.53 -19.69
CA VAL A 292 -18.72 -0.64 -20.73
C VAL A 292 -18.89 0.86 -20.44
N SER A 293 -19.79 1.24 -19.56
CA SER A 293 -20.01 2.63 -19.17
C SER A 293 -20.07 2.80 -17.65
N HIS A 294 -19.56 3.93 -17.17
CA HIS A 294 -19.61 4.29 -15.75
C HIS A 294 -21.04 4.33 -15.20
N ASN A 295 -21.97 4.88 -15.97
CA ASN A 295 -23.38 4.96 -15.56
C ASN A 295 -24.02 3.58 -15.39
N GLU A 296 -23.68 2.65 -16.26
CA GLU A 296 -24.18 1.26 -16.13
C GLU A 296 -23.52 0.56 -14.94
N THR A 297 -22.23 0.76 -14.70
CA THR A 297 -21.56 0.26 -13.49
C THR A 297 -22.23 0.79 -12.22
N TYR A 298 -22.50 2.11 -12.14
CA TYR A 298 -23.23 2.71 -11.01
C TYR A 298 -24.61 2.07 -10.82
N ARG A 299 -25.37 1.91 -11.92
CA ARG A 299 -26.68 1.26 -11.88
C ARG A 299 -26.62 -0.16 -11.34
N ARG A 300 -25.64 -0.94 -11.79
CA ARG A 300 -25.44 -2.33 -11.34
C ARG A 300 -25.04 -2.40 -9.87
N ILE A 301 -24.16 -1.51 -9.41
CA ILE A 301 -23.77 -1.42 -8.00
C ILE A 301 -24.99 -1.10 -7.12
N VAL A 302 -25.72 -0.03 -7.44
CA VAL A 302 -26.89 0.40 -6.64
C VAL A 302 -27.98 -0.67 -6.59
N LYS A 303 -28.20 -1.42 -7.69
CA LYS A 303 -29.14 -2.55 -7.73
C LYS A 303 -28.59 -3.84 -7.15
N VAL A 304 -27.30 -3.89 -6.83
CA VAL A 304 -26.57 -5.10 -6.48
C VAL A 304 -26.86 -6.21 -7.50
N ASP A 305 -26.72 -5.86 -8.81
CA ASP A 305 -26.90 -6.82 -9.92
C ASP A 305 -25.73 -7.80 -9.97
N LEU A 306 -25.69 -8.68 -8.98
CA LEU A 306 -24.63 -9.65 -8.74
C LEU A 306 -24.96 -10.97 -9.46
N LYS A 307 -24.04 -11.40 -10.32
CA LYS A 307 -24.14 -12.68 -11.06
C LYS A 307 -22.89 -13.49 -10.81
N PHE A 308 -23.07 -14.76 -10.53
CA PHE A 308 -21.97 -15.70 -10.34
C PHE A 308 -21.78 -16.57 -11.57
N PRO A 309 -20.56 -16.78 -12.06
CA PRO A 309 -20.29 -17.80 -13.06
C PRO A 309 -20.53 -19.20 -12.47
N PRO A 310 -20.98 -20.17 -13.30
CA PRO A 310 -21.25 -21.53 -12.81
C PRO A 310 -20.05 -22.22 -12.16
N SER A 311 -18.84 -21.78 -12.50
CA SER A 311 -17.57 -22.32 -11.97
C SER A 311 -17.25 -21.84 -10.55
N MET A 312 -17.96 -20.82 -10.03
CA MET A 312 -17.64 -20.27 -8.71
C MET A 312 -18.13 -21.23 -7.60
N PRO A 313 -17.25 -21.58 -6.65
CA PRO A 313 -17.64 -22.44 -5.53
C PRO A 313 -18.78 -21.87 -4.69
N ALA A 314 -19.72 -22.72 -4.28
CA ALA A 314 -20.89 -22.29 -3.51
C ALA A 314 -20.54 -21.57 -2.19
N GLY A 315 -19.49 -22.00 -1.51
CA GLY A 315 -19.01 -21.34 -0.30
C GLY A 315 -18.50 -19.92 -0.54
N ALA A 316 -17.82 -19.68 -1.67
CA ALA A 316 -17.40 -18.35 -2.08
C ALA A 316 -18.60 -17.46 -2.44
N GLN A 317 -19.58 -18.00 -3.18
CA GLN A 317 -20.82 -17.30 -3.49
C GLN A 317 -21.56 -16.86 -2.23
N ASP A 318 -21.62 -17.72 -1.21
CA ASP A 318 -22.25 -17.42 0.09
C ASP A 318 -21.55 -16.25 0.79
N LEU A 319 -20.21 -16.29 0.89
CA LEU A 319 -19.43 -15.20 1.50
C LEU A 319 -19.62 -13.88 0.76
N ILE A 320 -19.48 -13.87 -0.57
CA ILE A 320 -19.62 -12.68 -1.40
C ILE A 320 -21.03 -12.10 -1.27
N SER A 321 -22.06 -12.92 -1.32
CA SER A 321 -23.46 -12.50 -1.15
C SER A 321 -23.75 -11.88 0.21
N LYS A 322 -23.06 -12.32 1.27
CA LYS A 322 -23.17 -11.76 2.62
C LYS A 322 -22.42 -10.44 2.78
N LEU A 323 -21.38 -10.20 1.98
CA LEU A 323 -20.63 -8.95 1.99
C LEU A 323 -21.25 -7.87 1.09
N LEU A 324 -21.71 -8.25 -0.10
CA LEU A 324 -22.29 -7.33 -1.10
C LEU A 324 -23.79 -7.11 -0.84
N LYS A 325 -24.11 -6.52 0.33
CA LYS A 325 -25.47 -6.07 0.69
C LYS A 325 -25.62 -4.58 0.43
N HIS A 326 -26.77 -4.19 -0.17
CA HIS A 326 -27.08 -2.77 -0.39
C HIS A 326 -27.10 -2.00 0.94
N ASN A 327 -27.80 -2.54 1.93
CA ASN A 327 -27.82 -1.98 3.27
C ASN A 327 -26.50 -2.30 4.01
N PRO A 328 -25.66 -1.30 4.36
CA PRO A 328 -24.38 -1.52 5.05
C PRO A 328 -24.51 -2.30 6.38
N SER A 329 -25.62 -2.16 7.10
CA SER A 329 -25.83 -2.83 8.39
C SER A 329 -26.01 -4.35 8.26
N GLU A 330 -26.39 -4.83 7.07
CA GLU A 330 -26.63 -6.25 6.79
C GLU A 330 -25.36 -6.98 6.31
N ARG A 331 -24.28 -6.26 6.03
CA ARG A 331 -23.00 -6.85 5.60
C ARG A 331 -22.38 -7.66 6.71
N LEU A 332 -21.87 -8.83 6.35
CA LEU A 332 -21.23 -9.76 7.29
C LEU A 332 -20.09 -9.06 8.07
N PRO A 333 -20.09 -9.10 9.41
CA PRO A 333 -19.02 -8.51 10.21
C PRO A 333 -17.66 -9.16 9.91
N LEU A 334 -16.56 -8.38 10.01
CA LEU A 334 -15.20 -8.86 9.73
C LEU A 334 -14.80 -10.10 10.55
N ALA A 335 -15.19 -10.17 11.82
CA ALA A 335 -14.93 -11.35 12.65
C ALA A 335 -15.60 -12.63 12.09
N GLN A 336 -16.75 -12.49 11.44
CA GLN A 336 -17.45 -13.60 10.79
C GLN A 336 -16.89 -13.93 9.40
N VAL A 337 -16.17 -13.01 8.76
CA VAL A 337 -15.42 -13.29 7.51
C VAL A 337 -14.32 -14.30 7.80
N SER A 338 -13.48 -14.07 8.80
CA SER A 338 -12.43 -15.04 9.21
C SER A 338 -13.00 -16.37 9.68
N ALA A 339 -14.18 -16.34 10.32
CA ALA A 339 -14.88 -17.53 10.82
C ALA A 339 -15.74 -18.23 9.75
N HIS A 340 -15.88 -17.65 8.56
CA HIS A 340 -16.72 -18.22 7.50
C HIS A 340 -16.25 -19.63 7.12
N PRO A 341 -17.17 -20.63 6.98
CA PRO A 341 -16.80 -22.02 6.71
C PRO A 341 -15.88 -22.19 5.50
N TRP A 342 -16.15 -21.48 4.40
CA TRP A 342 -15.34 -21.52 3.21
C TRP A 342 -13.92 -20.96 3.44
N VAL A 343 -13.80 -19.84 4.17
CA VAL A 343 -12.49 -19.26 4.51
C VAL A 343 -11.70 -20.22 5.38
N ARG A 344 -12.31 -20.77 6.44
CA ARG A 344 -11.65 -21.72 7.35
C ARG A 344 -11.21 -23.02 6.67
N ALA A 345 -11.99 -23.50 5.71
CA ALA A 345 -11.68 -24.72 4.97
C ALA A 345 -10.48 -24.54 4.03
N HIS A 346 -10.34 -23.39 3.41
CA HIS A 346 -9.39 -23.17 2.33
C HIS A 346 -8.19 -22.29 2.72
N SER A 347 -8.29 -21.43 3.73
CA SER A 347 -7.17 -20.56 4.12
C SER A 347 -5.95 -21.35 4.58
N ARG A 348 -4.76 -20.86 4.19
CA ARG A 348 -3.44 -21.36 4.60
C ARG A 348 -2.57 -20.19 5.01
N ARG A 349 -3.10 -19.37 5.93
CA ARG A 349 -2.41 -18.18 6.44
C ARG A 349 -1.11 -18.57 7.12
N VAL A 350 -0.03 -17.88 6.76
CA VAL A 350 1.28 -17.96 7.39
C VAL A 350 1.59 -16.61 8.00
N LEU A 351 1.77 -16.56 9.32
CA LEU A 351 2.19 -15.33 9.99
C LEU A 351 3.66 -15.06 9.67
N PRO A 352 4.04 -13.81 9.34
CA PRO A 352 5.44 -13.46 9.17
C PRO A 352 6.21 -13.63 10.48
N PRO A 353 7.53 -13.94 10.43
CA PRO A 353 8.34 -14.19 11.64
C PRO A 353 8.28 -13.08 12.69
N SER A 354 8.12 -11.83 12.26
CA SER A 354 7.97 -10.68 13.15
C SER A 354 6.70 -10.71 14.00
N ALA A 355 5.65 -11.39 13.55
CA ALA A 355 4.42 -11.54 14.31
C ALA A 355 4.54 -12.59 15.44
N LEU A 356 5.48 -13.53 15.31
CA LEU A 356 5.77 -14.55 16.33
C LEU A 356 6.61 -14.01 17.50
N GLN A 357 7.25 -12.85 17.32
CA GLN A 357 8.09 -12.21 18.35
C GLN A 357 7.31 -11.28 19.29
N SER A 358 6.04 -11.01 19.04
CA SER A 358 5.19 -10.09 19.82
C SER A 358 4.24 -10.80 20.79
N VAL A 359 4.43 -12.08 21.05
CA VAL A 359 3.71 -12.80 22.10
C VAL A 359 4.57 -12.75 23.35
N PRO A 360 4.11 -12.14 24.46
CA PRO A 360 4.83 -12.08 25.73
C PRO A 360 4.95 -13.44 26.38
#